data_a551e79523c5f6ca2fa3e32e1eb54413
#
_entry.id   a551e79523c5f6ca2fa3e32e1eb54413
#
_cell.length_a   1.000
_cell.length_b   1.000
_cell.length_c   1.000
_cell.angle_alpha   90.00
_cell.angle_beta   90.00
_cell.angle_gamma   90.00
#
_symmetry.space_group_name_H-M   'P 1'
#
loop_
_entity.id
_entity.type
_entity.pdbx_description
1 polymer ?
#
loop_
_entity_poly.entity_id
_entity_poly.type
_entity_poly.pdbx_seq_one_letter_code
_entity_poly.pdbx_strand_id
1 'polypeptide(L)'
;MKAEAAALGFRVKSGWAAVVLLSDAIDSPSLCDNRVIDLSDPQFPETRQPYHAAFGKLEMDAKKTNRRAGIVQRVTKQSITKLLAAYQRKGYAITRASLVVGSQLDPATIANPHIRAHALEGQLFRSALEQALNAHGIRTATLLERDAYDTASTQLKKSSVDVRRTIQNFGRFTDGPWRAEQKLAALAAWFALCHKFVLGAIKR
;
A
#
# COMPACT_ATOMS: atom_id res chain seq x y z
N MET A 1 29.39 4.46 0.59
CA MET A 1 28.80 3.11 0.86
C MET A 1 27.74 2.83 -0.22
N LYS A 2 27.67 1.59 -0.72
CA LYS A 2 26.65 1.19 -1.67
C LYS A 2 25.30 1.10 -0.92
N ALA A 3 24.24 1.72 -1.48
CA ALA A 3 22.93 1.67 -0.85
C ALA A 3 22.40 0.23 -0.85
N GLU A 4 21.77 -0.19 0.25
CA GLU A 4 21.17 -1.50 0.41
C GLU A 4 19.85 -1.56 -0.35
N ALA A 5 19.69 -2.54 -1.23
CA ALA A 5 18.45 -2.72 -1.97
C ALA A 5 17.33 -3.18 -1.02
N ALA A 6 16.15 -2.59 -1.16
CA ALA A 6 15.00 -2.90 -0.33
C ALA A 6 13.68 -2.73 -1.10
N ALA A 7 12.60 -3.31 -0.59
CA ALA A 7 11.27 -3.16 -1.14
C ALA A 7 10.27 -2.74 -0.07
N LEU A 8 9.25 -1.99 -0.51
CA LEU A 8 8.14 -1.57 0.33
C LEU A 8 6.90 -2.43 0.10
N GLY A 9 6.23 -2.73 1.19
CA GLY A 9 4.88 -3.28 1.15
C GLY A 9 3.91 -2.40 1.89
N PHE A 10 2.72 -2.28 1.32
CA PHE A 10 1.65 -1.47 1.87
C PHE A 10 0.38 -2.30 2.07
N ARG A 11 -0.25 -2.17 3.24
CA ARG A 11 -1.66 -2.54 3.42
C ARG A 11 -2.47 -1.26 3.44
N VAL A 12 -3.20 -1.03 2.36
CA VAL A 12 -3.97 0.22 2.16
C VAL A 12 -5.33 0.11 2.81
N LYS A 13 -5.70 1.12 3.58
CA LYS A 13 -7.00 1.30 4.26
C LYS A 13 -7.53 2.70 3.97
N SER A 14 -8.78 2.97 4.33
CA SER A 14 -9.36 4.31 4.20
C SER A 14 -8.63 5.30 5.12
N GLY A 15 -7.90 6.23 4.50
CA GLY A 15 -7.19 7.31 5.17
C GLY A 15 -5.79 7.00 5.70
N TRP A 16 -5.31 5.75 5.62
CA TRP A 16 -3.97 5.38 6.10
C TRP A 16 -3.44 4.10 5.45
N ALA A 17 -2.16 3.83 5.62
CA ALA A 17 -1.57 2.54 5.23
C ALA A 17 -0.58 2.04 6.27
N ALA A 18 -0.59 0.73 6.56
CA ALA A 18 0.54 0.08 7.19
C ALA A 18 1.65 -0.10 6.14
N VAL A 19 2.88 0.17 6.52
CA VAL A 19 4.06 0.11 5.66
C VAL A 19 5.11 -0.77 6.31
N VAL A 20 5.70 -1.67 5.52
CA VAL A 20 6.84 -2.49 5.92
C VAL A 20 7.94 -2.34 4.89
N LEU A 21 9.17 -2.17 5.36
CA LEU A 21 10.39 -2.21 4.57
C LEU A 21 11.11 -3.53 4.84
N LEU A 22 11.37 -4.29 3.79
CA LEU A 22 12.23 -5.49 3.83
C LEU A 22 13.48 -5.26 3.00
N SER A 23 14.63 -5.73 3.51
CA SER A 23 15.88 -5.74 2.77
C SER A 23 15.99 -6.95 1.82
N ASP A 24 16.92 -6.85 0.87
CA ASP A 24 16.99 -7.61 -0.40
C ASP A 24 17.57 -9.02 -0.29
N ALA A 25 17.32 -9.74 0.76
CA ALA A 25 17.58 -11.18 0.73
C ALA A 25 16.27 -11.92 0.39
N ILE A 26 16.05 -12.26 -0.89
CA ILE A 26 14.83 -12.90 -1.40
C ILE A 26 14.47 -14.17 -0.58
N ASP A 27 15.47 -14.99 -0.30
CA ASP A 27 15.25 -16.24 0.41
C ASP A 27 15.14 -16.09 1.93
N SER A 28 15.71 -15.01 2.48
CA SER A 28 15.70 -14.70 3.90
C SER A 28 15.60 -13.18 4.10
N PRO A 29 14.45 -12.56 3.78
CA PRO A 29 14.29 -11.12 3.92
C PRO A 29 14.37 -10.71 5.40
N SER A 30 14.97 -9.52 5.64
CA SER A 30 15.07 -8.95 6.97
C SER A 30 14.09 -7.78 7.13
N LEU A 31 13.41 -7.73 8.28
CA LEU A 31 12.56 -6.60 8.63
C LEU A 31 13.43 -5.40 9.00
N CYS A 32 13.34 -4.33 8.20
CA CYS A 32 14.12 -3.11 8.39
C CYS A 32 13.29 -2.00 9.04
N ASP A 33 11.98 -1.97 8.78
CA ASP A 33 11.08 -0.98 9.36
C ASP A 33 9.62 -1.43 9.29
N ASN A 34 8.82 -0.95 10.26
CA ASN A 34 7.38 -1.14 10.36
C ASN A 34 6.74 0.15 10.88
N ARG A 35 5.83 0.74 10.13
CA ARG A 35 5.15 1.98 10.51
C ARG A 35 3.78 2.12 9.87
N VAL A 36 3.08 3.19 10.26
CA VAL A 36 1.84 3.64 9.63
C VAL A 36 2.10 5.01 9.01
N ILE A 37 1.49 5.27 7.85
CA ILE A 37 1.48 6.59 7.21
C ILE A 37 0.04 7.05 6.99
N ASP A 38 -0.17 8.36 7.09
CA ASP A 38 -1.45 8.98 6.77
C ASP A 38 -1.59 9.18 5.26
N LEU A 39 -2.78 8.86 4.75
CA LEU A 39 -3.23 9.12 3.39
C LEU A 39 -4.36 10.15 3.34
N SER A 40 -4.88 10.55 4.49
CA SER A 40 -5.90 11.60 4.69
C SER A 40 -5.37 12.67 5.64
N ASP A 41 -5.99 13.84 5.62
CA ASP A 41 -5.59 14.97 6.46
C ASP A 41 -6.33 14.91 7.79
N PRO A 42 -5.63 14.79 8.94
CA PRO A 42 -6.28 14.79 10.26
C PRO A 42 -7.07 16.07 10.57
N GLN A 43 -6.71 17.19 9.96
CA GLN A 43 -7.43 18.48 10.12
C GLN A 43 -8.76 18.51 9.33
N PHE A 44 -8.93 17.60 8.37
CA PHE A 44 -10.14 17.44 7.55
C PHE A 44 -10.62 15.99 7.64
N PRO A 45 -11.30 15.60 8.76
CA PRO A 45 -11.68 14.20 9.02
C PRO A 45 -12.49 13.55 7.91
N GLU A 46 -13.27 14.36 7.16
CA GLU A 46 -14.05 13.90 6.00
C GLU A 46 -13.18 13.37 4.85
N THR A 47 -11.88 13.66 4.84
CA THR A 47 -10.94 13.11 3.84
C THR A 47 -10.62 11.64 4.10
N ARG A 48 -10.98 11.10 5.27
CA ARG A 48 -10.86 9.67 5.56
C ARG A 48 -11.92 8.84 4.83
N GLN A 49 -13.09 9.43 4.58
CA GLN A 49 -14.20 8.83 3.81
C GLN A 49 -14.72 9.84 2.78
N PRO A 50 -13.93 10.19 1.76
CA PRO A 50 -14.19 11.33 0.89
C PRO A 50 -15.47 11.22 0.05
N TYR A 51 -15.97 10.01 -0.15
CA TYR A 51 -17.21 9.75 -0.90
C TYR A 51 -18.42 9.45 -0.02
N HIS A 52 -18.29 9.55 1.33
CA HIS A 52 -19.42 9.44 2.22
C HIS A 52 -19.99 10.80 2.60
N ALA A 53 -21.33 10.90 2.56
CA ALA A 53 -22.11 11.93 3.23
C ALA A 53 -22.59 11.44 4.61
N ALA A 54 -23.34 12.28 5.34
CA ALA A 54 -23.93 11.89 6.61
C ALA A 54 -24.74 10.58 6.52
N PHE A 55 -24.73 9.81 7.60
CA PHE A 55 -25.44 8.52 7.72
C PHE A 55 -24.98 7.45 6.71
N GLY A 56 -23.73 7.50 6.26
CA GLY A 56 -23.16 6.49 5.36
C GLY A 56 -23.71 6.53 3.92
N LYS A 57 -24.38 7.61 3.52
CA LYS A 57 -24.86 7.80 2.14
C LYS A 57 -23.71 8.18 1.22
N LEU A 58 -23.88 7.92 -0.08
CA LEU A 58 -22.96 8.41 -1.09
C LEU A 58 -23.04 9.94 -1.19
N GLU A 59 -21.90 10.63 -1.16
CA GLU A 59 -21.83 12.07 -1.40
C GLU A 59 -22.06 12.36 -2.88
N MET A 60 -23.08 13.17 -3.17
CA MET A 60 -23.47 13.52 -4.53
C MET A 60 -22.92 14.87 -5.01
N ASP A 61 -22.34 15.67 -4.08
CA ASP A 61 -21.73 16.95 -4.42
C ASP A 61 -20.32 16.71 -5.00
N ALA A 62 -20.20 16.84 -6.31
CA ALA A 62 -18.94 16.66 -7.03
C ALA A 62 -17.86 17.67 -6.59
N LYS A 63 -18.22 18.88 -6.16
CA LYS A 63 -17.23 19.87 -5.68
C LYS A 63 -16.62 19.43 -4.36
N LYS A 64 -17.44 18.89 -3.45
CA LYS A 64 -16.96 18.36 -2.18
C LYS A 64 -16.08 17.12 -2.37
N THR A 65 -16.53 16.15 -3.18
CA THR A 65 -15.76 14.92 -3.43
C THR A 65 -14.42 15.23 -4.11
N ASN A 66 -14.39 16.11 -5.11
CA ASN A 66 -13.16 16.53 -5.79
C ASN A 66 -12.20 17.25 -4.84
N ARG A 67 -12.70 18.15 -3.98
CA ARG A 67 -11.87 18.81 -2.96
C ARG A 67 -11.25 17.81 -2.00
N ARG A 68 -12.05 16.89 -1.46
CA ARG A 68 -11.58 15.85 -0.52
C ARG A 68 -10.56 14.91 -1.20
N ALA A 69 -10.83 14.48 -2.43
CA ALA A 69 -9.91 13.66 -3.22
C ALA A 69 -8.57 14.37 -3.49
N GLY A 70 -8.60 15.67 -3.82
CA GLY A 70 -7.38 16.48 -3.98
C GLY A 70 -6.55 16.58 -2.71
N ILE A 71 -7.18 16.66 -1.54
CA ILE A 71 -6.49 16.63 -0.24
C ILE A 71 -5.83 15.27 -0.02
N VAL A 72 -6.54 14.16 -0.27
CA VAL A 72 -6.00 12.80 -0.17
C VAL A 72 -4.75 12.64 -1.06
N GLN A 73 -4.82 13.05 -2.32
CA GLN A 73 -3.69 12.97 -3.25
C GLN A 73 -2.48 13.76 -2.74
N ARG A 74 -2.69 15.00 -2.25
CA ARG A 74 -1.63 15.84 -1.69
C ARG A 74 -1.00 15.21 -0.46
N VAL A 75 -1.79 14.75 0.51
CA VAL A 75 -1.29 14.14 1.75
C VAL A 75 -0.53 12.86 1.45
N THR A 76 -1.07 12.00 0.60
CA THR A 76 -0.41 10.77 0.16
C THR A 76 0.95 11.06 -0.47
N LYS A 77 1.03 12.02 -1.40
CA LYS A 77 2.29 12.44 -2.02
C LYS A 77 3.30 12.92 -0.98
N GLN A 78 2.87 13.75 -0.02
CA GLN A 78 3.74 14.25 1.05
C GLN A 78 4.24 13.12 1.96
N SER A 79 3.36 12.19 2.35
CA SER A 79 3.70 11.04 3.19
C SER A 79 4.72 10.13 2.51
N ILE A 80 4.54 9.83 1.22
CA ILE A 80 5.48 9.01 0.44
C ILE A 80 6.83 9.73 0.27
N THR A 81 6.83 11.01 -0.07
CA THR A 81 8.08 11.79 -0.21
C THR A 81 8.88 11.80 1.10
N LYS A 82 8.22 12.05 2.24
CA LYS A 82 8.85 12.02 3.57
C LYS A 82 9.39 10.63 3.90
N LEU A 83 8.62 9.58 3.63
CA LEU A 83 8.98 8.19 3.87
C LEU A 83 10.24 7.80 3.09
N LEU A 84 10.26 8.05 1.79
CA LEU A 84 11.38 7.70 0.92
C LEU A 84 12.65 8.47 1.27
N ALA A 85 12.53 9.76 1.56
CA ALA A 85 13.66 10.58 2.02
C ALA A 85 14.24 10.05 3.34
N ALA A 86 13.41 9.57 4.26
CA ALA A 86 13.86 8.95 5.50
C ALA A 86 14.63 7.64 5.25
N TYR A 87 14.17 6.79 4.34
CA TYR A 87 14.84 5.54 4.00
C TYR A 87 16.14 5.77 3.22
N GLN A 88 16.15 6.74 2.31
CA GLN A 88 17.37 7.11 1.59
C GLN A 88 18.46 7.58 2.55
N ARG A 89 18.13 8.39 3.57
CA ARG A 89 19.09 8.81 4.61
C ARG A 89 19.62 7.65 5.44
N LYS A 90 18.84 6.56 5.59
CA LYS A 90 19.28 5.31 6.24
C LYS A 90 20.08 4.38 5.31
N GLY A 91 20.32 4.78 4.06
CA GLY A 91 21.11 4.02 3.10
C GLY A 91 20.34 2.99 2.29
N TYR A 92 19.00 3.01 2.29
CA TYR A 92 18.19 2.09 1.50
C TYR A 92 17.92 2.64 0.09
N ALA A 93 18.04 1.76 -0.92
CA ALA A 93 17.62 2.00 -2.30
C ALA A 93 16.32 1.25 -2.59
N ILE A 94 15.23 1.98 -2.78
CA ILE A 94 13.91 1.41 -3.02
C ILE A 94 13.51 1.65 -4.47
N THR A 95 13.30 0.58 -5.23
CA THR A 95 12.91 0.64 -6.65
C THR A 95 11.59 -0.06 -6.94
N ARG A 96 11.02 -0.75 -5.95
CA ARG A 96 9.81 -1.55 -6.11
C ARG A 96 8.98 -1.56 -4.82
N ALA A 97 7.67 -1.63 -5.00
CA ALA A 97 6.71 -1.75 -3.92
C ALA A 97 5.53 -2.64 -4.33
N SER A 98 4.83 -3.19 -3.35
CA SER A 98 3.53 -3.82 -3.60
C SER A 98 2.49 -3.37 -2.58
N LEU A 99 1.23 -3.34 -3.04
CA LEU A 99 0.10 -2.94 -2.24
C LEU A 99 -0.84 -4.12 -2.02
N VAL A 100 -1.32 -4.33 -0.80
CA VAL A 100 -2.47 -5.19 -0.55
C VAL A 100 -3.70 -4.31 -0.36
N VAL A 101 -4.73 -4.58 -1.15
CA VAL A 101 -6.03 -3.86 -1.14
C VAL A 101 -7.18 -4.82 -0.88
N GLY A 102 -8.30 -4.33 -0.32
CA GLY A 102 -9.45 -5.16 0.01
C GLY A 102 -10.16 -5.70 -1.25
N SER A 103 -10.38 -4.83 -2.23
CA SER A 103 -11.04 -5.18 -3.49
C SER A 103 -10.60 -4.26 -4.63
N GLN A 104 -10.91 -4.70 -5.86
CA GLN A 104 -10.74 -3.92 -7.08
C GLN A 104 -12.03 -3.90 -7.90
N LEU A 105 -13.17 -3.81 -7.21
CA LEU A 105 -14.47 -3.72 -7.88
C LEU A 105 -14.56 -2.39 -8.63
N ASP A 106 -15.18 -2.43 -9.82
CA ASP A 106 -15.52 -1.22 -10.54
C ASP A 106 -16.72 -0.54 -9.85
N PRO A 107 -16.54 0.69 -9.31
CA PRO A 107 -17.63 1.40 -8.64
C PRO A 107 -18.85 1.64 -9.54
N ALA A 108 -18.66 1.72 -10.86
CA ALA A 108 -19.76 1.94 -11.81
C ALA A 108 -20.75 0.76 -11.86
N THR A 109 -20.29 -0.46 -11.56
CA THR A 109 -21.11 -1.68 -11.56
C THR A 109 -21.87 -1.91 -10.26
N ILE A 110 -21.62 -1.11 -9.22
CA ILE A 110 -22.19 -1.31 -7.88
C ILE A 110 -23.49 -0.52 -7.75
N ALA A 111 -24.63 -1.22 -7.60
CA ALA A 111 -25.93 -0.59 -7.44
C ALA A 111 -26.13 0.06 -6.06
N ASN A 112 -25.64 -0.57 -4.98
CA ASN A 112 -25.79 -0.06 -3.62
C ASN A 112 -24.90 1.19 -3.40
N PRO A 113 -25.48 2.37 -3.08
CA PRO A 113 -24.73 3.62 -2.97
C PRO A 113 -23.63 3.59 -1.86
N HIS A 114 -23.90 2.95 -0.72
CA HIS A 114 -22.96 2.82 0.37
C HIS A 114 -21.74 1.95 -0.03
N ILE A 115 -22.00 0.79 -0.66
CA ILE A 115 -20.91 -0.08 -1.15
C ILE A 115 -20.15 0.61 -2.28
N ARG A 116 -20.83 1.37 -3.14
CA ARG A 116 -20.19 2.19 -4.19
C ARG A 116 -19.25 3.23 -3.60
N ALA A 117 -19.64 3.93 -2.51
CA ALA A 117 -18.79 4.88 -1.83
C ALA A 117 -17.48 4.22 -1.34
N HIS A 118 -17.57 3.05 -0.70
CA HIS A 118 -16.39 2.29 -0.27
C HIS A 118 -15.50 1.85 -1.44
N ALA A 119 -16.08 1.44 -2.57
CA ALA A 119 -15.32 1.08 -3.75
C ALA A 119 -14.56 2.28 -4.35
N LEU A 120 -15.21 3.46 -4.42
CA LEU A 120 -14.59 4.73 -4.84
C LEU A 120 -13.43 5.12 -3.91
N GLU A 121 -13.60 4.98 -2.60
CA GLU A 121 -12.55 5.24 -1.61
C GLU A 121 -11.37 4.29 -1.79
N GLY A 122 -11.63 2.99 -1.91
CA GLY A 122 -10.60 2.00 -2.18
C GLY A 122 -9.81 2.31 -3.45
N GLN A 123 -10.49 2.72 -4.52
CA GLN A 123 -9.88 3.14 -5.77
C GLN A 123 -9.03 4.41 -5.59
N LEU A 124 -9.55 5.43 -4.90
CA LEU A 124 -8.85 6.69 -4.66
C LEU A 124 -7.55 6.48 -3.88
N PHE A 125 -7.61 5.82 -2.71
CA PHE A 125 -6.42 5.62 -1.86
C PHE A 125 -5.35 4.77 -2.54
N ARG A 126 -5.76 3.72 -3.27
CA ARG A 126 -4.85 2.92 -4.08
C ARG A 126 -4.19 3.77 -5.16
N SER A 127 -4.97 4.45 -6.01
CA SER A 127 -4.44 5.23 -7.13
C SER A 127 -3.55 6.38 -6.66
N ALA A 128 -3.90 7.07 -5.57
CA ALA A 128 -3.07 8.13 -5.01
C ALA A 128 -1.71 7.59 -4.55
N LEU A 129 -1.69 6.40 -3.92
CA LEU A 129 -0.46 5.78 -3.46
C LEU A 129 0.40 5.28 -4.63
N GLU A 130 -0.20 4.62 -5.63
CA GLU A 130 0.49 4.19 -6.86
C GLU A 130 1.09 5.38 -7.60
N GLN A 131 0.35 6.47 -7.78
CA GLN A 131 0.83 7.69 -8.43
C GLN A 131 1.98 8.33 -7.66
N ALA A 132 1.88 8.42 -6.33
CA ALA A 132 2.93 8.97 -5.50
C ALA A 132 4.23 8.14 -5.58
N LEU A 133 4.15 6.80 -5.57
CA LEU A 133 5.30 5.91 -5.73
C LEU A 133 5.91 6.00 -7.12
N ASN A 134 5.07 5.98 -8.17
CA ASN A 134 5.51 6.08 -9.56
C ASN A 134 6.21 7.41 -9.85
N ALA A 135 5.78 8.52 -9.23
CA ALA A 135 6.44 9.83 -9.34
C ALA A 135 7.89 9.83 -8.80
N HIS A 136 8.23 8.85 -7.95
CA HIS A 136 9.61 8.61 -7.46
C HIS A 136 10.31 7.46 -8.21
N GLY A 137 9.78 7.00 -9.35
CA GLY A 137 10.36 5.90 -10.14
C GLY A 137 10.21 4.52 -9.51
N ILE A 138 9.37 4.37 -8.49
CA ILE A 138 9.12 3.08 -7.83
C ILE A 138 8.01 2.33 -8.57
N ARG A 139 8.35 1.13 -9.04
CA ARG A 139 7.39 0.25 -9.71
C ARG A 139 6.49 -0.41 -8.68
N THR A 140 5.19 -0.48 -8.99
CA THR A 140 4.18 -1.01 -8.07
C THR A 140 3.47 -2.24 -8.63
N ALA A 141 3.10 -3.16 -7.74
CA ALA A 141 2.18 -4.28 -8.01
C ALA A 141 1.09 -4.29 -6.94
N THR A 142 -0.08 -4.81 -7.28
CA THR A 142 -1.22 -4.85 -6.37
C THR A 142 -1.68 -6.28 -6.15
N LEU A 143 -1.88 -6.66 -4.90
CA LEU A 143 -2.43 -7.93 -4.43
C LEU A 143 -3.82 -7.70 -3.85
N LEU A 144 -4.76 -8.60 -4.14
CA LEU A 144 -6.04 -8.65 -3.45
C LEU A 144 -5.88 -9.36 -2.11
N GLU A 145 -6.44 -8.80 -1.05
CA GLU A 145 -6.30 -9.35 0.31
C GLU A 145 -6.72 -10.81 0.41
N ARG A 146 -7.84 -11.18 -0.23
CA ARG A 146 -8.38 -12.56 -0.21
C ARG A 146 -7.40 -13.59 -0.77
N ASP A 147 -6.62 -13.21 -1.79
CA ASP A 147 -5.74 -14.12 -2.54
C ASP A 147 -4.24 -13.82 -2.28
N ALA A 148 -3.94 -12.84 -1.39
CA ALA A 148 -2.59 -12.30 -1.23
C ALA A 148 -1.56 -13.35 -0.83
N TYR A 149 -1.89 -14.24 0.11
CA TYR A 149 -0.97 -15.30 0.55
C TYR A 149 -0.72 -16.34 -0.54
N ASP A 150 -1.74 -16.75 -1.27
CA ASP A 150 -1.61 -17.77 -2.31
C ASP A 150 -0.82 -17.22 -3.51
N THR A 151 -1.13 -15.99 -3.92
CA THR A 151 -0.39 -15.28 -4.97
C THR A 151 1.08 -15.09 -4.59
N ALA A 152 1.36 -14.65 -3.36
CA ALA A 152 2.72 -14.46 -2.89
C ALA A 152 3.47 -15.79 -2.75
N SER A 153 2.85 -16.84 -2.21
CA SER A 153 3.44 -18.15 -2.06
C SER A 153 3.86 -18.75 -3.41
N THR A 154 3.02 -18.64 -4.42
CA THR A 154 3.32 -19.06 -5.80
C THR A 154 4.52 -18.30 -6.36
N GLN A 155 4.55 -16.98 -6.22
CA GLN A 155 5.65 -16.14 -6.72
C GLN A 155 6.96 -16.40 -5.99
N LEU A 156 6.90 -16.63 -4.68
CA LEU A 156 8.04 -16.93 -3.81
C LEU A 156 8.53 -18.37 -3.97
N LYS A 157 7.76 -19.24 -4.61
CA LYS A 157 8.00 -20.69 -4.70
C LYS A 157 8.18 -21.33 -3.31
N LYS A 158 7.38 -20.88 -2.35
CA LYS A 158 7.36 -21.37 -0.96
C LYS A 158 5.96 -21.83 -0.59
N SER A 159 5.86 -22.74 0.38
CA SER A 159 4.55 -23.15 0.89
C SER A 159 3.86 -21.96 1.59
N SER A 160 2.54 -21.92 1.53
CA SER A 160 1.74 -20.90 2.26
C SER A 160 2.01 -20.95 3.78
N VAL A 161 2.29 -22.14 4.31
CA VAL A 161 2.64 -22.34 5.73
C VAL A 161 3.99 -21.68 6.06
N ASP A 162 5.00 -21.85 5.21
CA ASP A 162 6.33 -21.26 5.42
C ASP A 162 6.30 -19.75 5.29
N VAL A 163 5.55 -19.23 4.29
CA VAL A 163 5.35 -17.78 4.12
C VAL A 163 4.69 -17.20 5.37
N ARG A 164 3.60 -17.79 5.85
CA ARG A 164 2.92 -17.33 7.07
C ARG A 164 3.81 -17.36 8.30
N ARG A 165 4.60 -18.43 8.46
CA ARG A 165 5.55 -18.58 9.58
C ARG A 165 6.63 -17.49 9.53
N THR A 166 7.21 -17.24 8.38
CA THR A 166 8.22 -16.17 8.20
C THR A 166 7.64 -14.81 8.53
N ILE A 167 6.48 -14.48 7.97
CA ILE A 167 5.77 -13.21 8.26
C ILE A 167 5.46 -13.09 9.76
N GLN A 168 5.01 -14.17 10.40
CA GLN A 168 4.72 -14.14 11.84
C GLN A 168 5.99 -13.88 12.67
N ASN A 169 7.12 -14.46 12.28
CA ASN A 169 8.39 -14.33 12.99
C ASN A 169 8.96 -12.90 12.92
N PHE A 170 8.65 -12.10 11.89
CA PHE A 170 9.06 -10.69 11.84
C PHE A 170 8.58 -9.89 13.06
N GLY A 171 7.46 -10.28 13.66
CA GLY A 171 6.95 -9.64 14.88
C GLY A 171 7.91 -9.68 16.08
N ARG A 172 8.91 -10.58 16.06
CA ARG A 172 9.95 -10.66 17.09
C ARG A 172 11.05 -9.58 16.95
N PHE A 173 11.08 -8.91 15.80
CA PHE A 173 12.10 -7.91 15.46
C PHE A 173 11.53 -6.49 15.38
N THR A 174 10.34 -6.28 15.96
CA THR A 174 9.71 -4.96 16.01
C THR A 174 9.13 -4.70 17.41
N ASP A 175 9.33 -3.50 17.92
CA ASP A 175 8.75 -3.02 19.17
C ASP A 175 7.30 -2.51 18.96
N GLY A 176 6.85 -2.38 17.71
CA GLY A 176 5.53 -1.91 17.34
C GLY A 176 4.49 -3.02 17.20
N PRO A 177 3.24 -2.65 16.90
CA PRO A 177 2.18 -3.63 16.68
C PRO A 177 2.47 -4.50 15.47
N TRP A 178 2.25 -5.82 15.60
CA TRP A 178 2.38 -6.81 14.52
C TRP A 178 1.05 -7.52 14.30
N ARG A 179 0.07 -6.77 13.78
CA ARG A 179 -1.31 -7.20 13.53
C ARG A 179 -1.50 -7.62 12.06
N ALA A 180 -2.73 -7.87 11.68
CA ALA A 180 -3.07 -8.31 10.31
C ALA A 180 -2.55 -7.35 9.23
N GLU A 181 -2.67 -6.04 9.46
CA GLU A 181 -2.27 -5.01 8.50
C GLU A 181 -0.74 -5.01 8.26
N GLN A 182 0.06 -5.12 9.34
CA GLN A 182 1.51 -5.18 9.22
C GLN A 182 1.97 -6.49 8.57
N LYS A 183 1.31 -7.61 8.88
CA LYS A 183 1.60 -8.90 8.25
C LYS A 183 1.31 -8.88 6.75
N LEU A 184 0.20 -8.28 6.33
CA LEU A 184 -0.13 -8.12 4.91
C LEU A 184 0.82 -7.14 4.20
N ALA A 185 1.24 -6.06 4.87
CA ALA A 185 2.26 -5.17 4.34
C ALA A 185 3.62 -5.88 4.19
N ALA A 186 4.04 -6.70 5.17
CA ALA A 186 5.26 -7.49 5.06
C ALA A 186 5.20 -8.53 3.93
N LEU A 187 4.05 -9.18 3.74
CA LEU A 187 3.80 -10.07 2.62
C LEU A 187 3.97 -9.34 1.28
N ALA A 188 3.39 -8.14 1.16
CA ALA A 188 3.51 -7.29 -0.02
C ALA A 188 4.97 -6.89 -0.27
N ALA A 189 5.73 -6.51 0.76
CA ALA A 189 7.15 -6.19 0.62
C ALA A 189 7.95 -7.40 0.12
N TRP A 190 7.73 -8.58 0.69
CA TRP A 190 8.39 -9.80 0.26
C TRP A 190 8.03 -10.19 -1.18
N PHE A 191 6.75 -10.08 -1.54
CA PHE A 191 6.32 -10.25 -2.93
C PHE A 191 7.05 -9.27 -3.87
N ALA A 192 7.16 -7.98 -3.49
CA ALA A 192 7.84 -6.98 -4.31
C ALA A 192 9.34 -7.27 -4.52
N LEU A 193 10.02 -7.88 -3.54
CA LEU A 193 11.42 -8.30 -3.68
C LEU A 193 11.61 -9.32 -4.82
N CYS A 194 10.64 -10.22 -5.02
CA CYS A 194 10.72 -11.33 -5.96
C CYS A 194 10.05 -11.04 -7.30
N HIS A 195 9.10 -10.11 -7.31
CA HIS A 195 8.27 -9.85 -8.48
C HIS A 195 9.10 -9.23 -9.63
N LYS A 196 9.09 -9.92 -10.78
CA LYS A 196 9.67 -9.39 -12.02
C LYS A 196 8.70 -8.38 -12.62
N PHE A 197 8.89 -7.12 -12.33
CA PHE A 197 8.15 -6.05 -12.99
C PHE A 197 8.55 -6.02 -14.48
N VAL A 198 7.65 -6.43 -15.36
CA VAL A 198 7.86 -6.33 -16.80
C VAL A 198 8.06 -4.86 -17.11
N LEU A 199 9.17 -4.53 -17.78
CA LEU A 199 9.37 -3.20 -18.34
C LEU A 199 8.28 -3.01 -19.40
N GLY A 200 7.22 -2.29 -19.04
CA GLY A 200 6.24 -1.85 -20.02
C GLY A 200 6.98 -1.07 -21.09
N ALA A 201 6.88 -1.53 -22.35
CA ALA A 201 7.36 -0.77 -23.48
C ALA A 201 6.69 0.61 -23.42
N ILE A 202 7.47 1.64 -23.07
CA ILE A 202 7.07 3.02 -23.27
C ILE A 202 6.92 3.16 -24.77
N LYS A 203 5.67 3.06 -25.26
CA LYS A 203 5.38 3.52 -26.63
C LYS A 203 5.71 5.01 -26.65
N ARG A 204 6.80 5.32 -27.34
CA ARG A 204 7.15 6.68 -27.74
C ARG A 204 6.11 7.21 -28.71
#